data_d27b6084c4baf8c10377234a9d9b7dfb
#
_entry.id   d27b6084c4baf8c10377234a9d9b7dfb
#
_cell.length_a   1.000
_cell.length_b   1.000
_cell.length_c   1.000
_cell.angle_alpha   90.00
_cell.angle_beta   90.00
_cell.angle_gamma   90.00
#
_symmetry.space_group_name_H-M   'P 1'
#
loop_
_entity.id
_entity.type
_entity.pdbx_description
1 polymer ?
#
loop_
_entity_poly.entity_id
_entity_poly.type
_entity_poly.pdbx_seq_one_letter_code
_entity_poly.pdbx_strand_id
1 'polypeptide(L)'
;MAAVEILKRDMEENFILPRIQEEHTVDALIVMGEISREYIHFMKKHTDMPVIFLDFYDKELAKDAVIADNFYGMYLMTEYLFEQGFTKMAYVGSIHATSSIMDRYCGFYKAQLEHGQILPEEWLIEDRDEKGSTHIKLPQHMPEAFVCNCDLTAGILILELEKQGYRVPED
;
A
#
# COMPACT_ATOMS: atom_id res chain seq x y z
N MET A 1 18.37 22.04 7.13
CA MET A 1 17.55 22.32 5.93
C MET A 1 17.19 20.97 5.31
N ALA A 2 15.93 20.70 4.97
CA ALA A 2 15.56 19.47 4.28
C ALA A 2 15.58 19.69 2.77
N ALA A 3 16.15 18.76 2.01
CA ALA A 3 16.10 18.70 0.55
C ALA A 3 15.25 17.47 0.15
N VAL A 4 14.49 17.60 -0.93
CA VAL A 4 13.67 16.51 -1.48
C VAL A 4 14.08 16.27 -2.92
N GLU A 5 14.35 15.02 -3.22
CA GLU A 5 14.61 14.56 -4.59
C GLU A 5 13.66 13.38 -4.91
N ILE A 6 13.09 13.41 -6.10
CA ILE A 6 12.21 12.34 -6.57
C ILE A 6 13.05 11.34 -7.35
N LEU A 7 13.12 10.13 -6.85
CA LEU A 7 13.72 9.02 -7.56
C LEU A 7 12.81 8.63 -8.74
N LYS A 8 13.35 8.71 -9.94
CA LYS A 8 12.64 8.27 -11.14
C LYS A 8 12.93 6.81 -11.41
N ARG A 9 12.01 6.14 -12.08
CA ARG A 9 12.14 4.72 -12.42
C ARG A 9 13.39 4.40 -13.24
N ASP A 10 13.76 5.29 -14.17
CA ASP A 10 14.98 5.16 -14.96
C ASP A 10 16.26 5.24 -14.12
N MET A 11 16.25 6.03 -13.04
CA MET A 11 17.38 6.10 -12.10
C MET A 11 17.51 4.78 -11.33
N GLU A 12 16.40 4.23 -10.89
CA GLU A 12 16.35 2.94 -10.19
C GLU A 12 16.84 1.79 -11.08
N GLU A 13 16.31 1.68 -12.30
CA GLU A 13 16.65 0.64 -13.27
C GLU A 13 18.13 0.71 -13.72
N ASN A 14 18.72 1.91 -13.77
CA ASN A 14 20.12 2.12 -14.19
C ASN A 14 21.09 2.33 -13.01
N PHE A 15 20.65 2.14 -11.77
CA PHE A 15 21.48 2.32 -10.57
C PHE A 15 22.18 3.68 -10.52
N ILE A 16 21.42 4.76 -10.76
CA ILE A 16 21.90 6.15 -10.70
C ILE A 16 21.61 6.70 -9.30
N LEU A 17 22.62 7.19 -8.59
CA LEU A 17 22.46 7.80 -7.27
C LEU A 17 21.67 9.09 -7.32
N PRO A 18 20.85 9.40 -6.28
CA PRO A 18 20.29 10.73 -6.12
C PRO A 18 21.40 11.79 -5.96
N ARG A 19 21.20 12.96 -6.54
CA ARG A 19 22.18 14.06 -6.46
C ARG A 19 22.48 14.48 -5.02
N ILE A 20 21.46 14.51 -4.17
CA ILE A 20 21.63 14.86 -2.74
C ILE A 20 22.57 13.88 -2.03
N GLN A 21 22.61 12.62 -2.45
CA GLN A 21 23.54 11.61 -1.95
C GLN A 21 24.92 11.76 -2.59
N GLU A 22 24.99 11.93 -3.90
CA GLU A 22 26.23 12.03 -4.66
C GLU A 22 27.03 13.28 -4.28
N GLU A 23 26.36 14.42 -4.09
CA GLU A 23 26.97 15.70 -3.72
C GLU A 23 27.29 15.82 -2.22
N HIS A 24 26.94 14.84 -1.39
CA HIS A 24 27.11 14.83 0.08
C HIS A 24 26.57 16.10 0.74
N THR A 25 25.40 16.57 0.28
CA THR A 25 24.80 17.84 0.75
C THR A 25 23.90 17.68 1.97
N VAL A 26 23.71 16.44 2.43
CA VAL A 26 22.83 16.07 3.56
C VAL A 26 23.53 15.15 4.56
N ASP A 27 23.09 15.17 5.82
CA ASP A 27 23.68 14.40 6.91
C ASP A 27 23.02 13.00 7.08
N ALA A 28 21.80 12.80 6.53
CA ALA A 28 21.04 11.57 6.59
C ALA A 28 20.03 11.50 5.43
N LEU A 29 19.58 10.31 5.11
CA LEU A 29 18.57 10.05 4.08
C LEU A 29 17.31 9.49 4.71
N ILE A 30 16.15 10.06 4.35
CA ILE A 30 14.84 9.46 4.58
C ILE A 30 14.34 8.98 3.23
N VAL A 31 14.18 7.67 3.11
CA VAL A 31 13.70 7.02 1.89
C VAL A 31 12.23 6.68 2.07
N MET A 32 11.37 7.18 1.17
CA MET A 32 9.92 7.00 1.24
C MET A 32 9.40 6.38 -0.07
N GLY A 33 8.47 5.45 0.06
CA GLY A 33 7.84 4.78 -1.06
C GLY A 33 8.50 3.43 -1.39
N GLU A 34 7.91 2.74 -2.35
CA GLU A 34 8.39 1.44 -2.80
C GLU A 34 9.58 1.61 -3.74
N ILE A 35 10.70 1.03 -3.34
CA ILE A 35 11.97 1.02 -4.09
C ILE A 35 12.49 -0.41 -4.10
N SER A 36 13.07 -0.86 -5.22
CA SER A 36 13.62 -2.22 -5.32
C SER A 36 14.73 -2.46 -4.30
N ARG A 37 14.79 -3.70 -3.79
CA ARG A 37 15.83 -4.10 -2.82
C ARG A 37 17.22 -3.92 -3.38
N GLU A 38 17.42 -4.24 -4.65
CA GLU A 38 18.67 -4.13 -5.37
C GLU A 38 19.16 -2.68 -5.39
N TYR A 39 18.26 -1.74 -5.65
CA TYR A 39 18.60 -0.33 -5.66
C TYR A 39 18.90 0.23 -4.26
N ILE A 40 18.15 -0.20 -3.25
CA ILE A 40 18.44 0.19 -1.85
C ILE A 40 19.81 -0.35 -1.42
N HIS A 41 20.14 -1.59 -1.77
CA HIS A 41 21.48 -2.13 -1.56
C HIS A 41 22.56 -1.32 -2.24
N PHE A 42 22.30 -0.92 -3.49
CA PHE A 42 23.22 -0.06 -4.25
C PHE A 42 23.39 1.30 -3.55
N MET A 43 22.32 1.99 -3.18
CA MET A 43 22.38 3.25 -2.45
C MET A 43 23.19 3.14 -1.16
N LYS A 44 22.90 2.12 -0.33
CA LYS A 44 23.58 1.89 0.95
C LYS A 44 25.07 1.58 0.80
N LYS A 45 25.47 0.95 -0.30
CA LYS A 45 26.87 0.66 -0.62
C LYS A 45 27.70 1.92 -0.94
N HIS A 46 27.00 2.99 -1.37
CA HIS A 46 27.62 4.23 -1.82
C HIS A 46 27.41 5.39 -0.83
N THR A 47 27.04 5.08 0.42
CA THR A 47 26.92 6.08 1.49
C THR A 47 27.19 5.49 2.85
N ASP A 48 27.85 6.29 3.70
CA ASP A 48 27.99 6.03 5.15
C ASP A 48 26.92 6.81 5.95
N MET A 49 26.06 7.57 5.29
CA MET A 49 25.00 8.33 5.95
C MET A 49 23.95 7.40 6.55
N PRO A 50 23.36 7.78 7.70
CA PRO A 50 22.20 7.10 8.23
C PRO A 50 21.04 7.10 7.19
N VAL A 51 20.41 5.94 7.01
CA VAL A 51 19.25 5.76 6.12
C VAL A 51 18.08 5.28 6.96
N ILE A 52 17.00 6.03 6.95
CA ILE A 52 15.74 5.70 7.62
C ILE A 52 14.67 5.48 6.56
N PHE A 53 13.89 4.42 6.70
CA PHE A 53 12.74 4.18 5.83
C PHE A 53 11.49 4.81 6.40
N LEU A 54 10.66 5.36 5.53
CA LEU A 54 9.37 5.95 5.87
C LEU A 54 8.26 5.27 5.06
N ASP A 55 7.27 4.75 5.78
CA ASP A 55 6.09 4.03 5.26
C ASP A 55 6.39 2.68 4.58
N PHE A 56 7.57 2.16 4.75
CA PHE A 56 7.91 0.77 4.39
C PHE A 56 9.06 0.25 5.26
N TYR A 57 9.27 -1.06 5.24
CA TYR A 57 10.34 -1.72 5.96
C TYR A 57 10.92 -2.91 5.16
N ASP A 58 12.18 -3.20 5.40
CA ASP A 58 12.83 -4.40 4.91
C ASP A 58 13.78 -4.95 6.00
N LYS A 59 13.65 -6.23 6.32
CA LYS A 59 14.37 -6.85 7.45
C LYS A 59 15.89 -6.86 7.32
N GLU A 60 16.41 -6.76 6.09
CA GLU A 60 17.85 -6.82 5.81
C GLU A 60 18.46 -5.43 5.63
N LEU A 61 17.67 -4.49 5.12
CA LEU A 61 18.16 -3.20 4.64
C LEU A 61 17.94 -2.05 5.61
N ALA A 62 16.88 -2.11 6.43
CA ALA A 62 16.60 -1.08 7.41
C ALA A 62 16.92 -1.57 8.83
N LYS A 63 17.76 -0.80 9.54
CA LYS A 63 17.81 -0.88 11.01
C LYS A 63 16.68 -0.07 11.63
N ASP A 64 16.27 1.02 10.96
CA ASP A 64 15.28 1.97 11.44
C ASP A 64 14.25 2.27 10.36
N ALA A 65 12.98 2.15 10.72
CA ALA A 65 11.85 2.51 9.87
C ALA A 65 10.77 3.20 10.70
N VAL A 66 10.11 4.19 10.11
CA VAL A 66 8.91 4.81 10.65
C VAL A 66 7.74 4.37 9.79
N ILE A 67 6.80 3.65 10.38
CA ILE A 67 5.63 3.11 9.68
C ILE A 67 4.35 3.55 10.38
N ALA A 68 3.26 3.70 9.63
CA ALA A 68 1.93 3.79 10.19
C ALA A 68 1.51 2.43 10.75
N ASP A 69 0.62 2.40 11.74
CA ASP A 69 0.00 1.16 12.20
C ASP A 69 -1.08 0.71 11.19
N ASN A 70 -0.61 0.25 10.04
CA ASN A 70 -1.44 -0.17 8.93
C ASN A 70 -2.35 -1.34 9.29
N PHE A 71 -1.83 -2.27 10.09
CA PHE A 71 -2.57 -3.45 10.54
C PHE A 71 -3.73 -3.05 11.45
N TYR A 72 -3.45 -2.32 12.52
CA TYR A 72 -4.46 -1.98 13.51
C TYR A 72 -5.49 -0.97 12.96
N GLY A 73 -5.04 0.00 12.16
CA GLY A 73 -5.94 0.94 11.49
C GLY A 73 -6.96 0.23 10.59
N MET A 74 -6.51 -0.73 9.78
CA MET A 74 -7.42 -1.48 8.92
C MET A 74 -8.30 -2.48 9.71
N TYR A 75 -7.78 -3.07 10.77
CA TYR A 75 -8.57 -3.89 11.69
C TYR A 75 -9.74 -3.08 12.27
N LEU A 76 -9.49 -1.88 12.81
CA LEU A 76 -10.53 -1.00 13.35
C LEU A 76 -11.54 -0.55 12.30
N MET A 77 -11.09 -0.25 11.07
CA MET A 77 -11.98 0.11 9.98
C MET A 77 -12.94 -1.05 9.63
N THR A 78 -12.43 -2.27 9.63
CA THR A 78 -13.23 -3.46 9.34
C THR A 78 -14.20 -3.79 10.48
N GLU A 79 -13.75 -3.65 11.73
CA GLU A 79 -14.62 -3.78 12.93
C GLU A 79 -15.78 -2.78 12.88
N TYR A 80 -15.48 -1.51 12.51
CA TYR A 80 -16.52 -0.49 12.34
C TYR A 80 -17.60 -0.92 11.34
N LEU A 81 -17.22 -1.55 10.22
CA LEU A 81 -18.19 -2.04 9.23
C LEU A 81 -19.03 -3.19 9.79
N PHE A 82 -18.46 -4.10 10.58
CA PHE A 82 -19.23 -5.12 11.28
C PHE A 82 -20.21 -4.52 12.29
N GLU A 83 -19.82 -3.49 13.03
CA GLU A 83 -20.70 -2.74 13.94
C GLU A 83 -21.87 -2.06 13.19
N GLN A 84 -21.67 -1.65 11.94
CA GLN A 84 -22.73 -1.12 11.08
C GLN A 84 -23.62 -2.24 10.47
N GLY A 85 -23.32 -3.50 10.70
CA GLY A 85 -24.09 -4.65 10.26
C GLY A 85 -23.65 -5.26 8.93
N PHE A 86 -22.60 -4.76 8.30
CA PHE A 86 -22.04 -5.36 7.08
C PHE A 86 -21.27 -6.63 7.40
N THR A 87 -21.54 -7.70 6.66
CA THR A 87 -20.89 -9.01 6.87
C THR A 87 -20.18 -9.52 5.62
N LYS A 88 -20.58 -9.07 4.45
CA LYS A 88 -20.02 -9.46 3.16
C LYS A 88 -19.15 -8.33 2.61
N MET A 89 -17.87 -8.39 2.92
CA MET A 89 -16.93 -7.33 2.58
C MET A 89 -15.84 -7.85 1.66
N ALA A 90 -15.52 -7.09 0.60
CA ALA A 90 -14.37 -7.33 -0.27
C ALA A 90 -13.20 -6.42 0.13
N TYR A 91 -11.98 -6.93 0.01
CA TYR A 91 -10.77 -6.13 0.11
C TYR A 91 -10.28 -5.71 -1.28
N VAL A 92 -9.93 -4.44 -1.44
CA VAL A 92 -9.41 -3.89 -2.69
C VAL A 92 -8.00 -3.36 -2.49
N GLY A 93 -7.03 -4.09 -3.02
CA GLY A 93 -5.62 -3.77 -2.91
C GLY A 93 -4.73 -4.94 -3.32
N SER A 94 -3.72 -4.66 -4.11
CA SER A 94 -2.72 -5.66 -4.54
C SER A 94 -1.77 -5.96 -3.38
N ILE A 95 -2.07 -7.03 -2.64
CA ILE A 95 -1.46 -7.35 -1.34
C ILE A 95 0.05 -7.56 -1.39
N HIS A 96 0.59 -7.88 -2.54
CA HIS A 96 2.03 -8.07 -2.75
C HIS A 96 2.75 -6.82 -3.25
N ALA A 97 2.04 -5.71 -3.47
CA ALA A 97 2.64 -4.51 -4.03
C ALA A 97 3.53 -3.78 -3.02
N THR A 98 3.10 -3.66 -1.76
CA THR A 98 3.91 -3.05 -0.68
C THR A 98 3.67 -3.72 0.66
N SER A 99 4.62 -3.56 1.60
CA SER A 99 4.46 -4.02 3.00
C SER A 99 3.24 -3.38 3.67
N SER A 100 3.01 -2.09 3.45
CA SER A 100 1.87 -1.35 4.03
C SER A 100 0.52 -1.90 3.55
N ILE A 101 0.40 -2.29 2.26
CA ILE A 101 -0.84 -2.89 1.73
C ILE A 101 -1.05 -4.29 2.33
N MET A 102 0.02 -5.08 2.45
CA MET A 102 -0.04 -6.39 3.09
C MET A 102 -0.48 -6.27 4.56
N ASP A 103 0.10 -5.34 5.31
CA ASP A 103 -0.27 -5.11 6.72
C ASP A 103 -1.74 -4.71 6.86
N ARG A 104 -2.25 -3.85 5.98
CA ARG A 104 -3.68 -3.48 5.93
C ARG A 104 -4.54 -4.70 5.64
N TYR A 105 -4.19 -5.51 4.64
CA TYR A 105 -4.89 -6.76 4.36
C TYR A 105 -4.91 -7.70 5.57
N CYS A 106 -3.80 -7.86 6.27
CA CYS A 106 -3.73 -8.68 7.47
C CYS A 106 -4.67 -8.18 8.57
N GLY A 107 -4.81 -6.86 8.75
CA GLY A 107 -5.77 -6.25 9.67
C GLY A 107 -7.22 -6.54 9.28
N PHE A 108 -7.57 -6.35 8.01
CA PHE A 108 -8.87 -6.71 7.46
C PHE A 108 -9.17 -8.19 7.66
N TYR A 109 -8.25 -9.06 7.26
CA TYR A 109 -8.44 -10.51 7.34
C TYR A 109 -8.58 -11.02 8.78
N LYS A 110 -7.85 -10.42 9.73
CA LYS A 110 -8.01 -10.73 11.16
C LYS A 110 -9.43 -10.46 11.63
N ALA A 111 -10.01 -9.30 11.33
CA ALA A 111 -11.38 -8.97 11.69
C ALA A 111 -12.38 -9.98 11.07
N GLN A 112 -12.21 -10.31 9.78
CA GLN A 112 -13.04 -11.32 9.11
C GLN A 112 -13.03 -12.66 9.87
N LEU A 113 -11.84 -13.14 10.25
CA LEU A 113 -11.69 -14.40 10.99
C LEU A 113 -12.36 -14.35 12.38
N GLU A 114 -12.22 -13.26 13.11
CA GLU A 114 -12.84 -13.09 14.44
C GLU A 114 -14.36 -13.08 14.38
N HIS A 115 -14.94 -12.59 13.27
CA HIS A 115 -16.36 -12.65 12.99
C HIS A 115 -16.81 -13.94 12.26
N GLY A 116 -15.91 -14.93 12.12
CA GLY A 116 -16.22 -16.21 11.50
C GLY A 116 -16.51 -16.15 10.00
N GLN A 117 -16.10 -15.07 9.34
CA GLN A 117 -16.27 -14.90 7.90
C GLN A 117 -15.14 -15.56 7.12
N ILE A 118 -15.50 -16.09 5.95
CA ILE A 118 -14.54 -16.63 4.98
C ILE A 118 -14.54 -15.71 3.77
N LEU A 119 -13.38 -15.13 3.47
CA LEU A 119 -13.22 -14.25 2.30
C LEU A 119 -13.23 -15.08 1.01
N PRO A 120 -14.22 -14.92 0.12
CA PRO A 120 -14.18 -15.52 -1.20
C PRO A 120 -12.99 -15.00 -2.02
N GLU A 121 -12.40 -15.84 -2.86
CA GLU A 121 -11.25 -15.45 -3.69
C GLU A 121 -11.56 -14.24 -4.58
N GLU A 122 -12.77 -14.17 -5.16
CA GLU A 122 -13.20 -13.04 -5.99
C GLU A 122 -13.36 -11.71 -5.24
N TRP A 123 -13.36 -11.74 -3.90
CA TRP A 123 -13.43 -10.54 -3.04
C TRP A 123 -12.06 -10.08 -2.54
N LEU A 124 -10.99 -10.71 -2.97
CA LEU A 124 -9.64 -10.18 -2.90
C LEU A 124 -9.31 -9.57 -4.27
N ILE A 125 -9.50 -8.27 -4.39
CA ILE A 125 -9.49 -7.56 -5.66
C ILE A 125 -8.18 -6.80 -5.81
N GLU A 126 -7.44 -7.09 -6.87
CA GLU A 126 -6.26 -6.34 -7.26
C GLU A 126 -6.63 -4.91 -7.68
N ASP A 127 -5.87 -3.92 -7.24
CA ASP A 127 -6.08 -2.50 -7.55
C ASP A 127 -5.15 -1.97 -8.64
N ARG A 128 -4.21 -2.79 -9.13
CA ARG A 128 -3.22 -2.40 -10.14
C ARG A 128 -2.84 -3.56 -11.05
N ASP A 129 -2.40 -3.22 -12.26
CA ASP A 129 -1.84 -4.15 -13.21
C ASP A 129 -0.35 -4.43 -12.95
N GLU A 130 0.26 -5.31 -13.76
CA GLU A 130 1.69 -5.66 -13.70
C GLU A 130 2.63 -4.45 -13.91
N LYS A 131 2.13 -3.36 -14.49
CA LYS A 131 2.88 -2.11 -14.70
C LYS A 131 2.70 -1.11 -13.56
N GLY A 132 1.90 -1.47 -12.55
CA GLY A 132 1.57 -0.60 -11.42
C GLY A 132 0.51 0.45 -11.74
N SER A 133 -0.15 0.39 -12.90
CA SER A 133 -1.25 1.29 -13.25
C SER A 133 -2.53 0.83 -12.54
N THR A 134 -3.26 1.76 -11.93
CA THR A 134 -4.49 1.43 -11.21
C THR A 134 -5.53 0.89 -12.17
N HIS A 135 -6.00 -0.31 -11.87
CA HIS A 135 -7.03 -1.01 -12.63
C HIS A 135 -7.84 -1.92 -11.71
N ILE A 136 -9.13 -1.66 -11.58
CA ILE A 136 -10.04 -2.41 -10.70
C ILE A 136 -11.06 -3.14 -11.57
N LYS A 137 -11.16 -4.45 -11.38
CA LYS A 137 -12.20 -5.29 -11.98
C LYS A 137 -13.18 -5.68 -10.89
N LEU A 138 -14.45 -5.27 -11.01
CA LEU A 138 -15.48 -5.63 -10.07
C LEU A 138 -15.75 -7.15 -10.08
N PRO A 139 -16.08 -7.76 -8.91
CA PRO A 139 -16.36 -9.18 -8.80
C PRO A 139 -17.71 -9.52 -9.45
N GLN A 140 -17.92 -10.79 -9.77
CA GLN A 140 -19.19 -11.26 -10.32
C GLN A 140 -20.33 -11.19 -9.29
N HIS A 141 -20.04 -11.53 -8.03
CA HIS A 141 -20.97 -11.42 -6.93
C HIS A 141 -20.56 -10.24 -6.06
N MET A 142 -21.40 -9.22 -6.04
CA MET A 142 -21.10 -7.98 -5.32
C MET A 142 -21.14 -8.19 -3.80
N PRO A 143 -20.16 -7.66 -3.06
CA PRO A 143 -20.22 -7.61 -1.60
C PRO A 143 -21.19 -6.51 -1.14
N GLU A 144 -21.43 -6.45 0.17
CA GLU A 144 -22.20 -5.36 0.82
C GLU A 144 -21.34 -4.11 1.03
N ALA A 145 -20.02 -4.29 1.17
CA ALA A 145 -19.07 -3.19 1.34
C ALA A 145 -17.70 -3.53 0.75
N PHE A 146 -16.97 -2.50 0.37
CA PHE A 146 -15.59 -2.61 -0.09
C PHE A 146 -14.65 -1.91 0.87
N VAL A 147 -13.59 -2.59 1.25
CA VAL A 147 -12.51 -2.07 2.11
C VAL A 147 -11.28 -1.85 1.24
N CYS A 148 -10.96 -0.59 0.98
CA CYS A 148 -9.86 -0.24 0.08
C CYS A 148 -8.56 0.00 0.84
N ASN A 149 -7.45 -0.34 0.20
CA ASN A 149 -6.11 -0.13 0.77
C ASN A 149 -5.76 1.35 0.98
N CYS A 150 -6.33 2.26 0.18
CA CYS A 150 -6.09 3.71 0.29
C CYS A 150 -7.22 4.51 -0.39
N ASP A 151 -7.23 5.83 -0.13
CA ASP A 151 -8.23 6.77 -0.66
C ASP A 151 -8.24 6.82 -2.19
N LEU A 152 -7.07 6.74 -2.84
CA LEU A 152 -6.98 6.74 -4.30
C LEU A 152 -7.71 5.53 -4.90
N THR A 153 -7.46 4.34 -4.34
CA THR A 153 -8.14 3.10 -4.75
C THR A 153 -9.65 3.21 -4.51
N ALA A 154 -10.06 3.75 -3.36
CA ALA A 154 -11.48 3.98 -3.07
C ALA A 154 -12.14 4.93 -4.08
N GLY A 155 -11.50 6.04 -4.42
CA GLY A 155 -12.02 6.99 -5.41
C GLY A 155 -12.18 6.36 -6.80
N ILE A 156 -11.22 5.55 -7.24
CA ILE A 156 -11.30 4.85 -8.53
C ILE A 156 -12.39 3.77 -8.50
N LEU A 157 -12.50 3.02 -7.41
CA LEU A 157 -13.55 2.03 -7.23
C LEU A 157 -14.95 2.65 -7.32
N ILE A 158 -15.18 3.80 -6.68
CA ILE A 158 -16.45 4.52 -6.76
C ILE A 158 -16.80 4.84 -8.21
N LEU A 159 -15.82 5.34 -8.98
CA LEU A 159 -16.05 5.63 -10.41
C LEU A 159 -16.38 4.38 -11.23
N GLU A 160 -15.79 3.23 -10.91
CA GLU A 160 -16.12 1.96 -11.59
C GLU A 160 -17.51 1.44 -11.19
N LEU A 161 -17.92 1.61 -9.92
CA LEU A 161 -19.25 1.27 -9.44
C LEU A 161 -20.33 2.15 -10.12
N GLU A 162 -20.11 3.46 -10.19
CA GLU A 162 -21.00 4.40 -10.85
C GLU A 162 -21.21 4.09 -12.35
N LYS A 163 -20.16 3.68 -13.07
CA LYS A 163 -20.26 3.24 -14.47
C LYS A 163 -21.19 2.03 -14.65
N GLN A 164 -21.32 1.19 -13.63
CA GLN A 164 -22.21 0.03 -13.62
C GLN A 164 -23.59 0.36 -13.03
N GLY A 165 -23.84 1.61 -12.65
CA GLY A 165 -25.14 2.11 -12.18
C GLY A 165 -25.35 2.02 -10.68
N TYR A 166 -24.32 1.63 -9.91
CA TYR A 166 -24.39 1.67 -8.44
C TYR A 166 -24.23 3.10 -7.92
N ARG A 167 -24.89 3.39 -6.83
CA ARG A 167 -24.77 4.66 -6.09
C ARG A 167 -24.04 4.37 -4.77
N VAL A 168 -23.06 5.16 -4.45
CA VAL A 168 -22.31 5.04 -3.20
C VAL A 168 -22.64 6.22 -2.31
N PRO A 169 -23.13 6.04 -1.08
CA PRO A 169 -23.19 4.78 -0.33
C PRO A 169 -24.55 4.06 -0.37
N GLU A 170 -25.50 4.44 -1.23
CA GLU A 170 -26.90 4.02 -1.15
C GLU A 170 -27.14 2.57 -1.55
N ASP A 171 -26.32 1.97 -2.42
CA ASP A 171 -26.47 0.59 -2.94
C ASP A 171 -25.38 -0.35 -2.33
#